data_f676502dde9014ce0d05136b6468086e
#
_entry.id   f676502dde9014ce0d05136b6468086e
#
_cell.length_a   1.000
_cell.length_b   1.000
_cell.length_c   1.000
_cell.angle_alpha   90.00
_cell.angle_beta   90.00
_cell.angle_gamma   90.00
#
_symmetry.space_group_name_H-M   'P 1'
#
loop_
_entity.id
_entity.type
_entity.pdbx_description
1 polymer ?
#
loop_
_entity_poly.entity_id
_entity_poly.type
_entity_poly.pdbx_seq_one_letter_code
_entity_poly.pdbx_strand_id
1 'polypeptide(L)'
;MVIKRNKVAPILLVVFLVVLAMGWTISPVALAGPVDVDPGKDVKDMYFRLVTHGADDPFWAVVHKGMLDAAEELGCRADIDLCGPDLALQQKRFLEAVAMGPDGIALVVNDATAWDKPVADALALGVNVIGMNNDDPKGVAGNARLAYIGQNERRAGYMIGRRVFQTAKDLGWDLSKAHVAMPVEVPGATYGVVRSQGIKDAGKEYGITSYDIIDAGGLEFTVVEARETAYLLAHPETTFIIGLGGIVTNQITVSLKNAGKKPGEVIGGGFDCAPGTLVGLDEGYVEATIDQQQYLQGYFAVYTLYLMKKYGFIPEIDTGGYLVDKDTIGLIKELSPLMIR
;
A
#
# COMPACT_ATOMS: atom_id res chain seq x y z
N MET A 1 43.87 -44.05 -55.79
CA MET A 1 42.49 -43.75 -55.31
C MET A 1 42.60 -42.73 -54.17
N VAL A 2 42.45 -41.45 -54.48
CA VAL A 2 42.72 -40.34 -53.58
C VAL A 2 41.39 -39.88 -52.99
N ILE A 3 41.21 -40.03 -51.64
CA ILE A 3 40.04 -39.63 -50.96
C ILE A 3 40.18 -38.13 -50.63
N LYS A 4 39.30 -37.29 -51.20
CA LYS A 4 39.17 -35.86 -50.89
C LYS A 4 38.60 -35.69 -49.48
N ARG A 5 39.37 -35.04 -48.62
CA ARG A 5 38.87 -34.51 -47.30
C ARG A 5 38.01 -33.28 -47.56
N ASN A 6 36.74 -33.38 -47.26
CA ASN A 6 35.84 -32.23 -47.23
C ASN A 6 36.13 -31.35 -45.98
N LYS A 7 36.41 -30.07 -46.23
CA LYS A 7 36.55 -29.03 -45.22
C LYS A 7 35.14 -28.56 -44.75
N VAL A 8 34.71 -29.08 -43.65
CA VAL A 8 33.51 -28.57 -42.94
C VAL A 8 33.91 -28.31 -41.49
N ALA A 9 34.58 -27.20 -41.24
CA ALA A 9 34.73 -26.64 -39.91
C ALA A 9 35.37 -25.24 -39.97
N PRO A 10 34.59 -24.18 -40.20
CA PRO A 10 34.73 -23.01 -39.35
C PRO A 10 33.40 -22.31 -38.99
N ILE A 11 32.22 -22.85 -39.41
CA ILE A 11 30.94 -22.14 -39.18
C ILE A 11 30.37 -22.38 -37.76
N LEU A 12 30.70 -23.49 -37.10
CA LEU A 12 30.21 -23.77 -35.75
C LEU A 12 30.91 -22.94 -34.65
N LEU A 13 32.14 -22.48 -34.88
CA LEU A 13 32.90 -21.71 -33.88
C LEU A 13 32.45 -20.22 -33.78
N VAL A 14 31.93 -19.68 -34.88
CA VAL A 14 31.46 -18.27 -34.91
C VAL A 14 30.09 -18.13 -34.27
N VAL A 15 29.22 -19.13 -34.33
CA VAL A 15 27.89 -19.11 -33.70
C VAL A 15 28.02 -19.22 -32.18
N PHE A 16 29.02 -19.95 -31.67
CA PHE A 16 29.22 -20.08 -30.22
C PHE A 16 29.84 -18.81 -29.57
N LEU A 17 30.61 -18.03 -30.31
CA LEU A 17 31.22 -16.77 -29.85
C LEU A 17 30.23 -15.58 -29.87
N VAL A 18 29.22 -15.61 -30.74
CA VAL A 18 28.18 -14.56 -30.78
C VAL A 18 27.13 -14.75 -29.68
N VAL A 19 26.87 -15.98 -29.22
CA VAL A 19 25.96 -16.25 -28.07
C VAL A 19 26.59 -15.89 -26.73
N LEU A 20 27.95 -15.88 -26.63
CA LEU A 20 28.67 -15.47 -25.43
C LEU A 20 28.84 -13.93 -25.31
N ALA A 21 28.60 -13.17 -26.41
CA ALA A 21 28.70 -11.71 -26.41
C ALA A 21 27.38 -10.98 -26.14
N MET A 22 26.23 -11.69 -26.18
CA MET A 22 24.98 -11.19 -25.57
C MET A 22 25.01 -11.59 -24.10
N GLY A 23 25.85 -10.89 -23.33
CA GLY A 23 25.81 -10.93 -21.88
C GLY A 23 24.39 -10.55 -21.43
N TRP A 24 23.62 -11.54 -21.02
CA TRP A 24 22.51 -11.28 -20.12
C TRP A 24 23.12 -10.65 -18.89
N THR A 25 23.05 -9.34 -18.79
CA THR A 25 23.16 -8.66 -17.51
C THR A 25 21.93 -9.09 -16.72
N ILE A 26 21.99 -10.26 -16.09
CA ILE A 26 21.14 -10.57 -14.97
C ILE A 26 21.56 -9.53 -13.96
N SER A 27 20.80 -8.44 -13.85
CA SER A 27 20.89 -7.57 -12.68
C SER A 27 20.77 -8.50 -11.48
N PRO A 28 21.73 -8.54 -10.56
CA PRO A 28 21.58 -9.36 -9.37
C PRO A 28 20.28 -8.90 -8.72
N VAL A 29 19.25 -9.76 -8.72
CA VAL A 29 18.16 -9.61 -7.79
C VAL A 29 18.86 -9.56 -6.44
N ALA A 30 18.75 -8.43 -5.76
CA ALA A 30 19.27 -8.31 -4.41
C ALA A 30 18.52 -9.38 -3.60
N LEU A 31 19.18 -10.53 -3.40
CA LEU A 31 18.66 -11.53 -2.48
C LEU A 31 18.59 -10.84 -1.13
N ALA A 32 17.42 -10.85 -0.52
CA ALA A 32 17.25 -10.43 0.86
C ALA A 32 18.40 -11.04 1.67
N GLY A 33 19.02 -10.26 2.55
CA GLY A 33 20.06 -10.75 3.43
C GLY A 33 19.57 -11.96 4.23
N PRO A 34 20.46 -12.74 4.83
CA PRO A 34 20.03 -13.85 5.66
C PRO A 34 19.17 -13.34 6.82
N VAL A 35 18.07 -14.05 7.09
CA VAL A 35 17.25 -13.76 8.28
C VAL A 35 18.10 -13.98 9.53
N ASP A 36 18.12 -13.03 10.43
CA ASP A 36 18.75 -13.18 11.73
C ASP A 36 17.82 -14.00 12.66
N VAL A 37 18.24 -15.22 12.99
CA VAL A 37 17.45 -16.21 13.74
C VAL A 37 18.14 -16.52 15.07
N ASP A 38 17.41 -16.41 16.18
CA ASP A 38 17.84 -16.82 17.51
C ASP A 38 16.77 -17.65 18.23
N PRO A 39 16.74 -18.99 18.02
CA PRO A 39 15.76 -19.86 18.68
C PRO A 39 15.89 -19.89 20.21
N GLY A 40 17.08 -19.54 20.73
CA GLY A 40 17.37 -19.54 22.18
C GLY A 40 16.88 -18.30 22.91
N LYS A 41 16.62 -17.19 22.20
CA LYS A 41 16.22 -15.94 22.82
C LYS A 41 14.86 -16.05 23.50
N ASP A 42 14.77 -15.59 24.75
CA ASP A 42 13.49 -15.50 25.45
C ASP A 42 12.63 -14.40 24.83
N VAL A 43 11.34 -14.65 24.67
CA VAL A 43 10.42 -13.70 24.02
C VAL A 43 10.33 -12.38 24.79
N LYS A 44 10.39 -12.42 26.14
CA LYS A 44 10.39 -11.21 26.99
C LYS A 44 11.58 -10.28 26.75
N ASP A 45 12.67 -10.80 26.19
CA ASP A 45 13.88 -10.04 25.86
C ASP A 45 13.89 -9.58 24.39
N MET A 46 12.84 -9.92 23.62
CA MET A 46 12.69 -9.46 22.24
C MET A 46 12.11 -8.06 22.18
N TYR A 47 12.63 -7.28 21.23
CA TYR A 47 12.21 -5.92 20.97
C TYR A 47 12.00 -5.67 19.49
N PHE A 48 10.82 -5.16 19.12
CA PHE A 48 10.46 -4.80 17.77
C PHE A 48 10.13 -3.31 17.65
N ARG A 49 10.41 -2.72 16.50
CA ARG A 49 10.13 -1.31 16.24
C ARG A 49 9.35 -1.15 14.95
N LEU A 50 8.29 -0.35 15.00
CA LEU A 50 7.57 0.07 13.80
C LEU A 50 8.00 1.49 13.46
N VAL A 51 8.45 1.75 12.22
CA VAL A 51 8.87 3.08 11.75
C VAL A 51 7.98 3.48 10.58
N THR A 52 7.12 4.48 10.82
CA THR A 52 6.01 4.77 9.93
C THR A 52 5.99 6.21 9.46
N HIS A 53 5.27 6.48 8.37
CA HIS A 53 4.88 7.82 7.94
C HIS A 53 3.59 8.30 8.62
N GLY A 54 3.12 7.57 9.61
CA GLY A 54 1.89 7.86 10.33
C GLY A 54 1.92 9.17 11.08
N ALA A 55 0.73 9.67 11.38
CA ALA A 55 0.49 10.80 12.24
C ALA A 55 -0.39 10.39 13.42
N ASP A 56 -0.74 11.33 14.29
CA ASP A 56 -1.71 11.11 15.35
C ASP A 56 -3.13 11.22 14.77
N ASP A 57 -3.56 10.15 14.10
CA ASP A 57 -4.86 10.05 13.44
C ASP A 57 -5.53 8.69 13.70
N PRO A 58 -6.82 8.53 13.39
CA PRO A 58 -7.57 7.31 13.69
C PRO A 58 -6.99 6.04 13.04
N PHE A 59 -6.41 6.11 11.84
CA PHE A 59 -5.82 4.96 11.17
C PHE A 59 -4.65 4.39 11.97
N TRP A 60 -3.70 5.27 12.34
CA TRP A 60 -2.50 4.86 13.06
C TRP A 60 -2.76 4.51 14.52
N ALA A 61 -3.81 5.06 15.13
CA ALA A 61 -4.26 4.63 16.45
C ALA A 61 -4.69 3.15 16.46
N VAL A 62 -5.37 2.69 15.41
CA VAL A 62 -5.77 1.27 15.26
C VAL A 62 -4.57 0.37 14.96
N VAL A 63 -3.61 0.79 14.11
CA VAL A 63 -2.33 0.08 13.91
C VAL A 63 -1.58 -0.06 15.23
N HIS A 64 -1.47 1.03 16.00
CA HIS A 64 -0.79 1.04 17.30
C HIS A 64 -1.42 0.06 18.27
N LYS A 65 -2.77 0.04 18.34
CA LYS A 65 -3.48 -0.94 19.17
C LYS A 65 -3.14 -2.37 18.77
N GLY A 66 -3.19 -2.71 17.48
CA GLY A 66 -2.82 -4.05 17.01
C GLY A 66 -1.39 -4.43 17.38
N MET A 67 -0.43 -3.50 17.28
CA MET A 67 0.95 -3.69 17.73
C MET A 67 1.03 -4.00 19.24
N LEU A 68 0.32 -3.23 20.07
CA LEU A 68 0.34 -3.40 21.52
C LEU A 68 -0.29 -4.72 21.94
N ASP A 69 -1.44 -5.09 21.36
CA ASP A 69 -2.13 -6.35 21.65
C ASP A 69 -1.22 -7.55 21.31
N ALA A 70 -0.55 -7.51 20.17
CA ALA A 70 0.40 -8.56 19.78
C ALA A 70 1.62 -8.63 20.72
N ALA A 71 2.16 -7.49 21.12
CA ALA A 71 3.29 -7.44 22.05
C ALA A 71 2.92 -7.96 23.43
N GLU A 72 1.73 -7.63 23.94
CA GLU A 72 1.19 -8.14 25.22
C GLU A 72 0.96 -9.63 25.15
N GLU A 73 0.33 -10.15 24.10
CA GLU A 73 0.04 -11.58 23.92
C GLU A 73 1.31 -12.43 23.83
N LEU A 74 2.33 -11.94 23.12
CA LEU A 74 3.62 -12.61 23.01
C LEU A 74 4.48 -12.44 24.26
N GLY A 75 4.24 -11.41 25.07
CA GLY A 75 5.08 -11.02 26.21
C GLY A 75 6.41 -10.39 25.79
N CYS A 76 6.45 -9.70 24.65
CA CYS A 76 7.63 -8.98 24.13
C CYS A 76 7.43 -7.46 24.22
N ARG A 77 8.44 -6.68 23.78
CA ARG A 77 8.33 -5.22 23.67
C ARG A 77 8.20 -4.80 22.21
N ALA A 78 7.28 -3.86 21.96
CA ALA A 78 7.16 -3.19 20.66
C ALA A 78 6.88 -1.70 20.86
N ASP A 79 7.46 -0.86 19.99
CA ASP A 79 7.24 0.59 19.94
C ASP A 79 6.99 1.05 18.50
N ILE A 80 6.34 2.21 18.35
CA ILE A 80 6.04 2.80 17.05
C ILE A 80 6.54 4.25 16.95
N ASP A 81 7.14 4.61 15.82
CA ASP A 81 7.45 5.98 15.44
C ASP A 81 6.41 6.50 14.43
N LEU A 82 5.75 7.60 14.77
CA LEU A 82 4.85 8.33 13.90
C LEU A 82 5.59 9.56 13.37
N CYS A 83 6.08 9.49 12.11
CA CYS A 83 6.96 10.51 11.52
C CYS A 83 6.22 11.54 10.65
N GLY A 84 4.92 11.35 10.42
CA GLY A 84 4.18 12.15 9.46
C GLY A 84 4.72 12.00 8.03
N PRO A 85 4.45 12.95 7.14
CA PRO A 85 4.91 12.91 5.76
C PRO A 85 6.40 13.26 5.57
N ASP A 86 7.13 13.51 6.65
CA ASP A 86 8.54 13.90 6.61
C ASP A 86 9.45 12.67 6.43
N LEU A 87 9.86 12.41 5.18
CA LEU A 87 10.74 11.32 4.83
C LEU A 87 12.10 11.41 5.54
N ALA A 88 12.65 12.62 5.72
CA ALA A 88 13.97 12.78 6.36
C ALA A 88 13.87 12.44 7.86
N LEU A 89 12.79 12.82 8.52
CA LEU A 89 12.51 12.41 9.90
C LEU A 89 12.33 10.90 10.00
N GLN A 90 11.60 10.28 9.08
CA GLN A 90 11.40 8.84 9.08
C GLN A 90 12.72 8.08 8.87
N GLN A 91 13.57 8.52 7.95
CA GLN A 91 14.93 7.94 7.78
C GLN A 91 15.78 8.09 9.03
N LYS A 92 15.74 9.26 9.68
CA LYS A 92 16.44 9.49 10.94
C LYS A 92 15.95 8.51 12.02
N ARG A 93 14.63 8.35 12.20
CA ARG A 93 14.05 7.41 13.17
C ARG A 93 14.40 5.96 12.88
N PHE A 94 14.44 5.59 11.60
CA PHE A 94 14.87 4.25 11.20
C PHE A 94 16.34 3.98 11.59
N LEU A 95 17.25 4.92 11.33
CA LEU A 95 18.66 4.77 11.72
C LEU A 95 18.86 4.75 13.24
N GLU A 96 18.10 5.57 13.98
CA GLU A 96 18.07 5.53 15.45
C GLU A 96 17.55 4.16 15.94
N ALA A 97 16.49 3.62 15.31
CA ALA A 97 15.97 2.29 15.63
C ALA A 97 17.03 1.20 15.39
N VAL A 98 17.69 1.20 14.23
CA VAL A 98 18.79 0.25 13.95
C VAL A 98 19.90 0.32 15.00
N ALA A 99 20.28 1.54 15.41
CA ALA A 99 21.32 1.74 16.43
C ALA A 99 20.93 1.22 17.83
N MET A 100 19.64 1.09 18.12
CA MET A 100 19.14 0.48 19.36
C MET A 100 19.22 -1.05 19.36
N GLY A 101 19.52 -1.69 18.23
CA GLY A 101 19.66 -3.14 18.09
C GLY A 101 18.36 -3.93 18.34
N PRO A 102 17.22 -3.61 17.73
CA PRO A 102 16.00 -4.38 17.87
C PRO A 102 16.15 -5.74 17.18
N ASP A 103 15.31 -6.69 17.54
CA ASP A 103 15.23 -8.01 16.87
C ASP A 103 14.57 -7.91 15.48
N GLY A 104 13.89 -6.80 15.23
CA GLY A 104 13.34 -6.50 13.92
C GLY A 104 12.65 -5.15 13.84
N ILE A 105 12.58 -4.64 12.63
CA ILE A 105 11.92 -3.37 12.28
C ILE A 105 10.85 -3.64 11.22
N ALA A 106 9.63 -3.14 11.46
CA ALA A 106 8.60 -3.01 10.44
C ALA A 106 8.61 -1.57 9.90
N LEU A 107 8.86 -1.40 8.61
CA LEU A 107 9.06 -0.13 7.95
C LEU A 107 7.97 0.17 6.94
N VAL A 108 7.38 1.35 7.00
CA VAL A 108 6.52 1.85 5.94
C VAL A 108 7.39 2.43 4.81
N VAL A 109 7.31 1.80 3.63
CA VAL A 109 8.07 2.22 2.44
C VAL A 109 7.23 3.23 1.64
N ASN A 110 7.37 4.50 1.95
CA ASN A 110 6.63 5.60 1.34
C ASN A 110 7.35 6.27 0.14
N ASP A 111 8.59 5.86 -0.14
CA ASP A 111 9.38 6.26 -1.31
C ASP A 111 10.06 5.04 -1.92
N ALA A 112 10.04 4.94 -3.25
CA ALA A 112 10.48 3.74 -3.98
C ALA A 112 12.00 3.50 -4.00
N THR A 113 12.81 4.48 -3.57
CA THR A 113 14.28 4.43 -3.69
C THR A 113 15.02 4.81 -2.41
N ALA A 114 14.37 5.60 -1.56
CA ALA A 114 15.00 6.15 -0.36
C ALA A 114 15.41 5.08 0.67
N TRP A 115 14.85 3.88 0.57
CA TRP A 115 15.01 2.80 1.54
C TRP A 115 15.94 1.68 1.09
N ASP A 116 16.38 1.64 -0.19
CA ASP A 116 17.24 0.57 -0.72
C ASP A 116 18.50 0.36 0.14
N LYS A 117 19.26 1.43 0.35
CA LYS A 117 20.50 1.37 1.13
C LYS A 117 20.25 1.24 2.64
N PRO A 118 19.37 2.03 3.29
CA PRO A 118 19.09 1.88 4.72
C PRO A 118 18.65 0.49 5.13
N VAL A 119 17.77 -0.13 4.35
CA VAL A 119 17.30 -1.51 4.62
C VAL A 119 18.42 -2.53 4.44
N ALA A 120 19.20 -2.43 3.34
CA ALA A 120 20.34 -3.33 3.12
C ALA A 120 21.38 -3.23 4.24
N ASP A 121 21.69 -2.01 4.70
CA ASP A 121 22.64 -1.79 5.80
C ASP A 121 22.12 -2.39 7.12
N ALA A 122 20.82 -2.25 7.43
CA ALA A 122 20.22 -2.81 8.64
C ALA A 122 20.27 -4.35 8.64
N LEU A 123 19.93 -4.98 7.49
CA LEU A 123 20.04 -6.44 7.32
C LEU A 123 21.47 -6.94 7.48
N ALA A 124 22.46 -6.19 6.96
CA ALA A 124 23.88 -6.52 7.12
C ALA A 124 24.36 -6.44 8.59
N LEU A 125 23.67 -5.66 9.43
CA LEU A 125 23.89 -5.58 10.87
C LEU A 125 23.13 -6.64 11.69
N GLY A 126 22.37 -7.53 11.04
CA GLY A 126 21.58 -8.57 11.70
C GLY A 126 20.24 -8.05 12.25
N VAL A 127 19.71 -6.94 11.76
CA VAL A 127 18.39 -6.44 12.12
C VAL A 127 17.41 -6.89 11.04
N ASN A 128 16.44 -7.75 11.38
CA ASN A 128 15.39 -8.16 10.46
C ASN A 128 14.50 -6.96 10.06
N VAL A 129 14.31 -6.72 8.77
CA VAL A 129 13.47 -5.63 8.27
C VAL A 129 12.35 -6.19 7.39
N ILE A 130 11.11 -5.84 7.73
CA ILE A 130 9.93 -6.12 6.91
C ILE A 130 9.29 -4.81 6.45
N GLY A 131 8.63 -4.82 5.29
CA GLY A 131 7.72 -3.76 4.88
C GLY A 131 6.37 -3.89 5.61
N MET A 132 5.74 -2.78 5.91
CA MET A 132 4.37 -2.74 6.42
C MET A 132 3.59 -1.57 5.82
N ASN A 133 2.27 -1.67 5.71
CA ASN A 133 1.35 -0.66 5.19
C ASN A 133 1.62 -0.31 3.72
N ASN A 134 2.70 0.41 3.41
CA ASN A 134 3.18 0.66 2.05
C ASN A 134 4.43 -0.16 1.77
N ASP A 135 4.53 -0.66 0.54
CA ASP A 135 5.70 -1.41 0.04
C ASP A 135 6.36 -0.68 -1.13
N ASP A 136 7.59 -1.08 -1.45
CA ASP A 136 8.19 -0.72 -2.73
C ASP A 136 7.31 -1.26 -3.88
N PRO A 137 7.00 -0.46 -4.91
CA PRO A 137 6.23 -0.93 -6.06
C PRO A 137 6.83 -2.13 -6.79
N LYS A 138 8.13 -2.36 -6.64
CA LYS A 138 8.86 -3.51 -7.17
C LYS A 138 8.91 -4.70 -6.18
N GLY A 139 8.33 -4.57 -4.99
CA GLY A 139 8.41 -5.56 -3.93
C GLY A 139 9.86 -5.88 -3.55
N VAL A 140 10.17 -7.15 -3.36
CA VAL A 140 11.53 -7.62 -3.02
C VAL A 140 12.61 -7.32 -4.08
N ALA A 141 12.22 -6.96 -5.29
CA ALA A 141 13.16 -6.53 -6.33
C ALA A 141 13.58 -5.05 -6.20
N GLY A 142 12.90 -4.29 -5.37
CA GLY A 142 13.22 -2.91 -5.05
C GLY A 142 14.14 -2.82 -3.84
N ASN A 143 13.59 -2.63 -2.64
CA ASN A 143 14.37 -2.67 -1.41
C ASN A 143 14.55 -4.12 -0.91
N ALA A 144 15.61 -4.36 -0.11
CA ALA A 144 15.99 -5.70 0.33
C ALA A 144 15.17 -6.21 1.55
N ARG A 145 13.96 -5.70 1.80
CA ARG A 145 13.11 -6.15 2.90
C ARG A 145 12.81 -7.66 2.84
N LEU A 146 12.62 -8.29 4.00
CA LEU A 146 12.44 -9.74 4.08
C LEU A 146 11.00 -10.20 3.78
N ALA A 147 9.99 -9.43 4.21
CA ALA A 147 8.57 -9.73 4.00
C ALA A 147 7.75 -8.44 3.94
N TYR A 148 6.46 -8.56 3.62
CA TYR A 148 5.52 -7.43 3.61
C TYR A 148 4.21 -7.80 4.31
N ILE A 149 3.74 -6.89 5.16
CA ILE A 149 2.45 -6.97 5.85
C ILE A 149 1.65 -5.72 5.50
N GLY A 150 0.64 -5.84 4.67
CA GLY A 150 -0.14 -4.69 4.24
C GLY A 150 -1.05 -5.03 3.09
N GLN A 151 -1.59 -4.00 2.44
CA GLN A 151 -2.50 -4.13 1.33
C GLN A 151 -1.74 -4.31 0.00
N ASN A 152 -2.20 -5.22 -0.85
CA ASN A 152 -1.79 -5.20 -2.24
C ASN A 152 -2.48 -4.01 -2.94
N GLU A 153 -1.77 -2.89 -3.03
CA GLU A 153 -2.30 -1.60 -3.45
C GLU A 153 -2.93 -1.63 -4.85
N ARG A 154 -2.30 -2.32 -5.81
CA ARG A 154 -2.82 -2.41 -7.18
C ARG A 154 -4.09 -3.24 -7.25
N ARG A 155 -4.13 -4.37 -6.52
CA ARG A 155 -5.33 -5.21 -6.41
C ARG A 155 -6.47 -4.45 -5.76
N ALA A 156 -6.20 -3.73 -4.67
CA ALA A 156 -7.20 -2.94 -3.96
C ALA A 156 -7.75 -1.80 -4.84
N GLY A 157 -6.87 -1.09 -5.56
CA GLY A 157 -7.28 -0.10 -6.55
C GLY A 157 -8.15 -0.69 -7.67
N TYR A 158 -7.79 -1.89 -8.17
CA TYR A 158 -8.60 -2.61 -9.14
C TYR A 158 -9.98 -3.00 -8.57
N MET A 159 -10.02 -3.50 -7.34
CA MET A 159 -11.26 -3.92 -6.68
C MET A 159 -12.25 -2.76 -6.50
N ILE A 160 -11.77 -1.62 -5.96
CA ILE A 160 -12.64 -0.45 -5.78
C ILE A 160 -13.09 0.14 -7.11
N GLY A 161 -12.20 0.28 -8.10
CA GLY A 161 -12.55 0.75 -9.43
C GLY A 161 -13.61 -0.14 -10.07
N ARG A 162 -13.38 -1.46 -10.08
CA ARG A 162 -14.33 -2.42 -10.64
C ARG A 162 -15.71 -2.34 -9.96
N ARG A 163 -15.76 -2.22 -8.61
CA ARG A 163 -17.03 -2.11 -7.87
C ARG A 163 -17.79 -0.86 -8.31
N VAL A 164 -17.17 0.30 -8.29
CA VAL A 164 -17.79 1.59 -8.61
C VAL A 164 -18.25 1.63 -10.08
N PHE A 165 -17.42 1.13 -11.01
CA PHE A 165 -17.75 1.11 -12.44
C PHE A 165 -18.84 0.09 -12.75
N GLN A 166 -18.86 -1.06 -12.08
CA GLN A 166 -19.92 -2.05 -12.24
C GLN A 166 -21.27 -1.49 -11.79
N THR A 167 -21.34 -0.81 -10.66
CA THR A 167 -22.56 -0.15 -10.19
C THR A 167 -23.12 0.83 -11.23
N ALA A 168 -22.28 1.69 -11.81
CA ALA A 168 -22.72 2.61 -12.85
C ALA A 168 -23.20 1.89 -14.11
N LYS A 169 -22.53 0.80 -14.51
CA LYS A 169 -22.96 -0.05 -15.64
C LYS A 169 -24.31 -0.68 -15.38
N ASP A 170 -24.56 -1.18 -14.17
CA ASP A 170 -25.83 -1.79 -13.77
C ASP A 170 -26.98 -0.78 -13.73
N LEU A 171 -26.65 0.51 -13.47
CA LEU A 171 -27.55 1.65 -13.59
C LEU A 171 -27.79 2.09 -15.06
N GLY A 172 -27.11 1.48 -16.03
CA GLY A 172 -27.27 1.76 -17.46
C GLY A 172 -26.47 2.98 -17.95
N TRP A 173 -25.44 3.42 -17.24
CA TRP A 173 -24.64 4.58 -17.66
C TRP A 173 -23.73 4.27 -18.85
N ASP A 174 -23.53 5.26 -19.73
CA ASP A 174 -22.55 5.20 -20.82
C ASP A 174 -21.15 5.52 -20.30
N LEU A 175 -20.40 4.48 -19.95
CA LEU A 175 -19.08 4.61 -19.35
C LEU A 175 -17.99 5.05 -20.33
N SER A 176 -18.25 5.04 -21.64
CA SER A 176 -17.28 5.50 -22.64
C SER A 176 -16.97 7.01 -22.53
N LYS A 177 -17.85 7.78 -21.87
CA LYS A 177 -17.73 9.22 -21.61
C LYS A 177 -17.41 9.53 -20.15
N ALA A 178 -17.24 8.52 -19.33
CA ALA A 178 -17.02 8.71 -17.91
C ALA A 178 -15.66 9.37 -17.63
N HIS A 179 -15.68 10.28 -16.65
CA HIS A 179 -14.49 10.94 -16.12
C HIS A 179 -14.29 10.57 -14.65
N VAL A 180 -13.09 10.14 -14.30
CA VAL A 180 -12.73 9.65 -12.95
C VAL A 180 -11.78 10.63 -12.27
N ALA A 181 -12.24 11.28 -11.23
CA ALA A 181 -11.45 12.12 -10.33
C ALA A 181 -10.83 11.24 -9.23
N MET A 182 -9.52 11.33 -9.03
CA MET A 182 -8.79 10.54 -8.03
C MET A 182 -8.00 11.47 -7.10
N PRO A 183 -8.63 12.02 -6.05
CA PRO A 183 -7.93 12.84 -5.06
C PRO A 183 -6.93 12.01 -4.24
N VAL A 184 -5.78 12.63 -3.91
CA VAL A 184 -4.71 12.05 -3.11
C VAL A 184 -4.14 13.09 -2.15
N GLU A 185 -3.87 12.69 -0.92
CA GLU A 185 -3.33 13.56 0.14
C GLU A 185 -1.90 14.02 -0.17
N VAL A 186 -1.07 13.05 -0.59
CA VAL A 186 0.36 13.27 -0.87
C VAL A 186 0.65 12.83 -2.30
N PRO A 187 0.71 13.78 -3.24
CA PRO A 187 1.03 13.48 -4.64
C PRO A 187 2.39 12.79 -4.77
N GLY A 188 2.42 11.70 -5.54
CA GLY A 188 3.63 10.92 -5.77
C GLY A 188 3.93 9.84 -4.70
N ALA A 189 3.19 9.80 -3.59
CA ALA A 189 3.31 8.70 -2.64
C ALA A 189 3.01 7.35 -3.30
N THR A 190 3.77 6.31 -2.92
CA THR A 190 3.72 4.99 -3.57
C THR A 190 2.32 4.40 -3.60
N TYR A 191 1.57 4.49 -2.49
CA TYR A 191 0.19 4.00 -2.43
C TYR A 191 -0.71 4.65 -3.49
N GLY A 192 -0.68 5.99 -3.60
CA GLY A 192 -1.53 6.73 -4.53
C GLY A 192 -1.22 6.38 -5.99
N VAL A 193 0.07 6.26 -6.32
CA VAL A 193 0.52 5.86 -7.66
C VAL A 193 0.00 4.46 -8.01
N VAL A 194 0.18 3.48 -7.12
CA VAL A 194 -0.15 2.07 -7.40
C VAL A 194 -1.66 1.83 -7.36
N ARG A 195 -2.40 2.44 -6.42
CA ARG A 195 -3.89 2.39 -6.36
C ARG A 195 -4.51 2.97 -7.63
N SER A 196 -4.03 4.14 -8.09
CA SER A 196 -4.52 4.76 -9.33
C SER A 196 -4.32 3.89 -10.56
N GLN A 197 -3.21 3.15 -10.64
CA GLN A 197 -2.97 2.18 -11.71
C GLN A 197 -3.99 1.04 -11.67
N GLY A 198 -4.30 0.50 -10.47
CA GLY A 198 -5.32 -0.52 -10.28
C GLY A 198 -6.70 -0.05 -10.74
N ILE A 199 -7.11 1.18 -10.36
CA ILE A 199 -8.37 1.79 -10.80
C ILE A 199 -8.42 1.92 -12.33
N LYS A 200 -7.32 2.38 -12.95
CA LYS A 200 -7.21 2.49 -14.42
C LYS A 200 -7.27 1.13 -15.10
N ASP A 201 -6.69 0.08 -14.50
CA ASP A 201 -6.77 -1.28 -15.05
C ASP A 201 -8.21 -1.79 -15.03
N ALA A 202 -8.96 -1.57 -13.96
CA ALA A 202 -10.39 -1.85 -13.92
C ALA A 202 -11.16 -1.05 -14.99
N GLY A 203 -10.89 0.23 -15.13
CA GLY A 203 -11.58 1.10 -16.09
C GLY A 203 -11.41 0.67 -17.55
N LYS A 204 -10.31 0.03 -17.91
CA LYS A 204 -10.11 -0.53 -19.26
C LYS A 204 -11.21 -1.55 -19.64
N GLU A 205 -11.71 -2.34 -18.66
CA GLU A 205 -12.78 -3.31 -18.90
C GLU A 205 -14.14 -2.67 -19.21
N TYR A 206 -14.27 -1.38 -18.84
CA TYR A 206 -15.48 -0.57 -19.04
C TYR A 206 -15.33 0.49 -20.14
N GLY A 207 -14.17 0.54 -20.81
CA GLY A 207 -13.89 1.53 -21.85
C GLY A 207 -13.62 2.96 -21.33
N ILE A 208 -13.32 3.11 -20.03
CA ILE A 208 -13.03 4.41 -19.42
C ILE A 208 -11.60 4.80 -19.77
N THR A 209 -11.41 6.04 -20.26
CA THR A 209 -10.12 6.58 -20.70
C THR A 209 -9.76 7.93 -20.07
N SER A 210 -10.70 8.57 -19.37
CA SER A 210 -10.51 9.91 -18.79
C SER A 210 -10.32 9.84 -17.28
N TYR A 211 -9.15 10.30 -16.80
CA TYR A 211 -8.74 10.22 -15.39
C TYR A 211 -7.92 11.44 -15.01
N ASP A 212 -8.23 12.03 -13.85
CA ASP A 212 -7.40 13.04 -13.20
C ASP A 212 -6.95 12.59 -11.82
N ILE A 213 -5.68 12.80 -11.51
CA ILE A 213 -5.14 12.70 -10.15
C ILE A 213 -5.12 14.11 -9.58
N ILE A 214 -5.80 14.31 -8.43
CA ILE A 214 -6.01 15.61 -7.82
C ILE A 214 -5.14 15.73 -6.57
N ASP A 215 -4.28 16.73 -6.53
CA ASP A 215 -3.59 17.11 -5.30
C ASP A 215 -4.59 17.68 -4.29
N ALA A 216 -4.92 16.94 -3.27
CA ALA A 216 -5.87 17.33 -2.23
C ALA A 216 -5.27 18.29 -1.18
N GLY A 217 -3.96 18.57 -1.23
CA GLY A 217 -3.31 19.61 -0.42
C GLY A 217 -2.86 19.17 0.96
N GLY A 218 -2.68 17.88 1.19
CA GLY A 218 -2.15 17.33 2.43
C GLY A 218 -3.20 16.63 3.30
N LEU A 219 -3.00 16.65 4.63
CA LEU A 219 -3.76 15.85 5.58
C LEU A 219 -4.88 16.61 6.31
N GLU A 220 -5.00 17.92 6.07
CA GLU A 220 -6.00 18.76 6.74
C GLU A 220 -7.38 18.63 6.08
N PHE A 221 -8.37 18.12 6.81
CA PHE A 221 -9.72 17.85 6.32
C PHE A 221 -10.37 19.02 5.59
N THR A 222 -10.26 20.23 6.14
CA THR A 222 -10.86 21.44 5.54
C THR A 222 -10.18 21.86 4.23
N VAL A 223 -8.89 21.61 4.09
CA VAL A 223 -8.14 21.87 2.85
C VAL A 223 -8.55 20.86 1.78
N VAL A 224 -8.62 19.57 2.14
CA VAL A 224 -9.05 18.49 1.25
C VAL A 224 -10.46 18.75 0.74
N GLU A 225 -11.42 19.02 1.65
CA GLU A 225 -12.80 19.37 1.31
C GLU A 225 -12.88 20.54 0.32
N ALA A 226 -12.15 21.62 0.60
CA ALA A 226 -12.16 22.80 -0.25
C ALA A 226 -11.62 22.49 -1.66
N ARG A 227 -10.54 21.72 -1.78
CA ARG A 227 -9.94 21.35 -3.07
C ARG A 227 -10.82 20.37 -3.87
N GLU A 228 -11.37 19.36 -3.24
CA GLU A 228 -12.30 18.44 -3.90
C GLU A 228 -13.55 19.17 -4.38
N THR A 229 -14.15 20.03 -3.53
CA THR A 229 -15.31 20.85 -3.89
C THR A 229 -15.00 21.77 -5.08
N ALA A 230 -13.86 22.48 -5.06
CA ALA A 230 -13.45 23.35 -6.13
C ALA A 230 -13.24 22.58 -7.45
N TYR A 231 -12.64 21.40 -7.38
CA TYR A 231 -12.47 20.53 -8.53
C TYR A 231 -13.83 20.10 -9.12
N LEU A 232 -14.74 19.60 -8.30
CA LEU A 232 -16.07 19.15 -8.72
C LEU A 232 -16.91 20.27 -9.36
N LEU A 233 -16.76 21.52 -8.88
CA LEU A 233 -17.41 22.70 -9.47
C LEU A 233 -16.79 23.09 -10.82
N ALA A 234 -15.48 22.93 -10.98
CA ALA A 234 -14.76 23.21 -12.21
C ALA A 234 -14.92 22.13 -13.29
N HIS A 235 -15.22 20.87 -12.86
CA HIS A 235 -15.32 19.68 -13.70
C HIS A 235 -16.71 19.03 -13.57
N PRO A 236 -17.76 19.67 -14.11
CA PRO A 236 -19.14 19.15 -14.01
C PRO A 236 -19.34 17.81 -14.74
N GLU A 237 -18.41 17.44 -15.64
CA GLU A 237 -18.37 16.12 -16.33
C GLU A 237 -17.92 14.97 -15.43
N THR A 238 -17.45 15.23 -14.20
CA THR A 238 -17.00 14.19 -13.28
C THR A 238 -18.11 13.18 -13.00
N THR A 239 -17.85 11.93 -13.34
CA THR A 239 -18.77 10.80 -13.19
C THR A 239 -18.47 10.02 -11.90
N PHE A 240 -17.17 9.88 -11.59
CA PHE A 240 -16.68 9.16 -10.42
C PHE A 240 -15.69 10.01 -9.64
N ILE A 241 -15.74 9.89 -8.31
CA ILE A 241 -14.70 10.40 -7.42
C ILE A 241 -14.21 9.24 -6.55
N ILE A 242 -12.96 8.83 -6.76
CA ILE A 242 -12.37 7.68 -6.05
C ILE A 242 -11.15 8.17 -5.28
N GLY A 243 -11.30 8.35 -3.97
CA GLY A 243 -10.22 8.77 -3.08
C GLY A 243 -9.10 7.73 -3.07
N LEU A 244 -7.84 8.16 -3.21
CA LEU A 244 -6.68 7.26 -3.20
C LEU A 244 -6.16 6.97 -1.78
N GLY A 245 -6.69 7.63 -0.75
CA GLY A 245 -6.39 7.41 0.64
C GLY A 245 -7.57 7.70 1.55
N GLY A 246 -7.38 7.53 2.86
CA GLY A 246 -8.47 7.60 3.84
C GLY A 246 -9.01 9.00 4.06
N ILE A 247 -8.14 10.01 4.10
CA ILE A 247 -8.53 11.40 4.37
C ILE A 247 -9.36 11.96 3.21
N VAL A 248 -8.89 11.78 1.97
CA VAL A 248 -9.65 12.20 0.79
C VAL A 248 -10.97 11.44 0.67
N THR A 249 -11.00 10.14 0.91
CA THR A 249 -12.25 9.36 0.89
C THR A 249 -13.25 9.84 1.94
N ASN A 250 -12.75 10.19 3.13
CA ASN A 250 -13.58 10.73 4.23
C ASN A 250 -14.28 12.04 3.85
N GLN A 251 -13.68 12.86 2.99
CA GLN A 251 -14.24 14.17 2.59
C GLN A 251 -15.17 14.11 1.37
N ILE A 252 -15.22 13.02 0.61
CA ILE A 252 -16.03 12.91 -0.61
C ILE A 252 -17.48 13.34 -0.39
N THR A 253 -18.09 12.88 0.70
CA THR A 253 -19.51 13.18 1.00
C THR A 253 -19.79 14.66 1.16
N VAL A 254 -18.98 15.35 1.95
CA VAL A 254 -19.16 16.79 2.18
C VAL A 254 -18.80 17.59 0.94
N SER A 255 -17.78 17.16 0.21
CA SER A 255 -17.33 17.82 -1.04
C SER A 255 -18.41 17.72 -2.14
N LEU A 256 -19.05 16.56 -2.29
CA LEU A 256 -20.18 16.38 -3.22
C LEU A 256 -21.40 17.24 -2.83
N LYS A 257 -21.75 17.29 -1.54
CA LYS A 257 -22.84 18.15 -1.03
C LYS A 257 -22.55 19.62 -1.31
N ASN A 258 -21.33 20.09 -1.03
CA ASN A 258 -20.92 21.48 -1.27
C ASN A 258 -20.89 21.83 -2.77
N ALA A 259 -20.58 20.85 -3.63
CA ALA A 259 -20.70 21.00 -5.08
C ALA A 259 -22.15 20.87 -5.61
N GLY A 260 -23.14 20.76 -4.71
CA GLY A 260 -24.57 20.68 -5.08
C GLY A 260 -25.01 19.36 -5.69
N LYS A 261 -24.18 18.32 -5.57
CA LYS A 261 -24.50 16.96 -6.10
C LYS A 261 -25.41 16.20 -5.13
N LYS A 262 -26.31 15.41 -5.69
CA LYS A 262 -27.15 14.48 -4.94
C LYS A 262 -26.53 13.08 -4.91
N PRO A 263 -26.96 12.20 -3.96
CA PRO A 263 -26.53 10.81 -3.96
C PRO A 263 -26.77 10.16 -5.31
N GLY A 264 -25.75 9.48 -5.84
CA GLY A 264 -25.81 8.77 -7.11
C GLY A 264 -25.67 9.62 -8.38
N GLU A 265 -25.53 10.98 -8.30
CA GLU A 265 -25.20 11.82 -9.47
C GLU A 265 -23.71 11.73 -9.84
N VAL A 266 -22.85 11.59 -8.83
CA VAL A 266 -21.43 11.21 -8.93
C VAL A 266 -21.24 10.04 -7.98
N ILE A 267 -20.67 8.95 -8.46
CA ILE A 267 -20.45 7.77 -7.61
C ILE A 267 -19.09 7.89 -6.94
N GLY A 268 -19.12 7.93 -5.60
CA GLY A 268 -17.93 7.95 -4.77
C GLY A 268 -17.41 6.55 -4.43
N GLY A 269 -16.13 6.46 -4.15
CA GLY A 269 -15.48 5.26 -3.63
C GLY A 269 -14.10 5.59 -3.08
N GLY A 270 -13.43 4.62 -2.44
CA GLY A 270 -12.07 4.88 -1.96
C GLY A 270 -11.53 3.87 -0.97
N PHE A 271 -10.83 4.38 0.03
CA PHE A 271 -10.09 3.59 1.01
C PHE A 271 -10.44 4.03 2.42
N ASP A 272 -10.33 3.09 3.34
CA ASP A 272 -10.55 3.23 4.78
C ASP A 272 -12.01 3.48 5.20
N CYS A 273 -12.29 3.14 6.46
CA CYS A 273 -13.62 3.21 7.05
C CYS A 273 -13.73 4.38 8.05
N ALA A 274 -13.20 5.54 7.68
CA ALA A 274 -13.28 6.75 8.49
C ALA A 274 -14.74 7.24 8.64
N PRO A 275 -15.07 8.00 9.69
CA PRO A 275 -16.46 8.38 9.98
C PRO A 275 -17.22 9.02 8.81
N GLY A 276 -16.59 9.94 8.06
CA GLY A 276 -17.21 10.57 6.89
C GLY A 276 -17.45 9.59 5.73
N THR A 277 -16.56 8.59 5.55
CA THR A 277 -16.74 7.50 4.60
C THR A 277 -17.96 6.65 4.97
N LEU A 278 -18.10 6.29 6.25
CA LEU A 278 -19.26 5.52 6.73
C LEU A 278 -20.58 6.28 6.56
N VAL A 279 -20.58 7.59 6.82
CA VAL A 279 -21.74 8.48 6.54
C VAL A 279 -22.04 8.46 5.03
N GLY A 280 -21.02 8.54 4.19
CA GLY A 280 -21.19 8.51 2.73
C GLY A 280 -21.79 7.21 2.21
N LEU A 281 -21.42 6.06 2.77
CA LEU A 281 -22.03 4.76 2.48
C LEU A 281 -23.51 4.73 2.86
N ASP A 282 -23.86 5.21 4.05
CA ASP A 282 -25.27 5.27 4.51
C ASP A 282 -26.14 6.19 3.63
N GLU A 283 -25.59 7.36 3.27
CA GLU A 283 -26.32 8.36 2.52
C GLU A 283 -26.30 8.13 0.99
N GLY A 284 -25.48 7.17 0.50
CA GLY A 284 -25.36 6.83 -0.91
C GLY A 284 -24.49 7.79 -1.76
N TYR A 285 -23.62 8.57 -1.15
CA TYR A 285 -22.57 9.34 -1.83
C TYR A 285 -21.32 8.51 -2.11
N VAL A 286 -21.04 7.53 -1.27
CA VAL A 286 -19.97 6.56 -1.44
C VAL A 286 -20.61 5.20 -1.68
N GLU A 287 -20.23 4.54 -2.75
CA GLU A 287 -20.71 3.21 -3.12
C GLU A 287 -20.04 2.09 -2.34
N ALA A 288 -18.71 2.22 -2.19
CA ALA A 288 -17.89 1.27 -1.47
C ALA A 288 -16.56 1.88 -1.03
N THR A 289 -15.92 1.25 -0.06
CA THR A 289 -14.54 1.54 0.34
C THR A 289 -13.77 0.25 0.59
N ILE A 290 -12.44 0.31 0.49
CA ILE A 290 -11.56 -0.80 0.86
C ILE A 290 -11.12 -0.62 2.32
N ASP A 291 -11.44 -1.60 3.16
CA ASP A 291 -10.91 -1.69 4.52
C ASP A 291 -9.51 -2.33 4.45
N GLN A 292 -8.50 -1.59 4.83
CA GLN A 292 -7.11 -2.04 4.87
C GLN A 292 -6.81 -2.94 6.08
N GLN A 293 -7.77 -3.11 6.99
CA GLN A 293 -7.64 -3.90 8.22
C GLN A 293 -6.39 -3.50 9.02
N GLN A 294 -6.27 -2.21 9.31
CA GLN A 294 -5.09 -1.58 9.91
C GLN A 294 -4.67 -2.19 11.25
N TYR A 295 -5.61 -2.70 12.04
CA TYR A 295 -5.30 -3.46 13.24
C TYR A 295 -4.38 -4.65 12.93
N LEU A 296 -4.70 -5.41 11.86
CA LEU A 296 -3.90 -6.56 11.45
C LEU A 296 -2.52 -6.16 10.94
N GLN A 297 -2.35 -4.95 10.38
CA GLN A 297 -1.03 -4.47 9.97
C GLN A 297 -0.10 -4.31 11.17
N GLY A 298 -0.57 -3.71 12.26
CA GLY A 298 0.19 -3.61 13.51
C GLY A 298 0.43 -4.96 14.18
N TYR A 299 -0.64 -5.75 14.31
CA TYR A 299 -0.61 -7.05 14.98
C TYR A 299 0.33 -8.03 14.27
N PHE A 300 0.14 -8.24 12.98
CA PHE A 300 0.97 -9.17 12.22
C PHE A 300 2.39 -8.65 11.95
N ALA A 301 2.65 -7.35 11.98
CA ALA A 301 4.02 -6.87 11.93
C ALA A 301 4.86 -7.41 13.09
N VAL A 302 4.33 -7.35 14.32
CA VAL A 302 5.01 -7.89 15.51
C VAL A 302 5.12 -9.41 15.44
N TYR A 303 4.02 -10.12 15.12
CA TYR A 303 4.04 -11.58 14.99
C TYR A 303 4.99 -12.08 13.90
N THR A 304 5.05 -11.42 12.75
CA THR A 304 5.97 -11.78 11.67
C THR A 304 7.42 -11.63 12.10
N LEU A 305 7.77 -10.51 12.72
CA LEU A 305 9.12 -10.28 13.23
C LEU A 305 9.49 -11.30 14.32
N TYR A 306 8.56 -11.65 15.22
CA TYR A 306 8.74 -12.71 16.20
C TYR A 306 9.00 -14.07 15.52
N LEU A 307 8.17 -14.46 14.54
CA LEU A 307 8.32 -15.73 13.83
C LEU A 307 9.64 -15.81 13.05
N MET A 308 10.08 -14.67 12.48
CA MET A 308 11.38 -14.54 11.85
C MET A 308 12.50 -14.78 12.86
N LYS A 309 12.51 -14.00 13.95
CA LYS A 309 13.57 -14.08 14.95
C LYS A 309 13.66 -15.44 15.62
N LYS A 310 12.51 -16.04 15.94
CA LYS A 310 12.44 -17.30 16.67
C LYS A 310 12.66 -18.54 15.80
N TYR A 311 12.12 -18.52 14.57
CA TYR A 311 12.00 -19.74 13.74
C TYR A 311 12.48 -19.57 12.30
N GLY A 312 12.84 -18.37 11.86
CA GLY A 312 13.25 -18.09 10.48
C GLY A 312 12.11 -18.11 9.46
N PHE A 313 10.83 -18.03 9.89
CA PHE A 313 9.69 -17.96 8.99
C PHE A 313 9.56 -16.56 8.38
N ILE A 314 9.21 -16.49 7.08
CA ILE A 314 9.10 -15.23 6.32
C ILE A 314 7.69 -15.17 5.68
N PRO A 315 6.60 -14.99 6.47
CA PRO A 315 5.25 -14.87 5.91
C PRO A 315 5.03 -13.49 5.29
N GLU A 316 4.34 -13.45 4.15
CA GLU A 316 3.73 -12.23 3.60
C GLU A 316 2.22 -12.27 3.84
N ILE A 317 1.61 -11.16 4.27
CA ILE A 317 0.19 -11.10 4.63
C ILE A 317 -0.46 -9.90 3.93
N ASP A 318 -1.42 -10.20 3.03
CA ASP A 318 -2.26 -9.18 2.40
C ASP A 318 -3.47 -8.87 3.30
N THR A 319 -3.49 -7.68 3.88
CA THR A 319 -4.58 -7.20 4.75
C THR A 319 -5.67 -6.44 4.01
N GLY A 320 -5.49 -6.12 2.73
CA GLY A 320 -6.32 -5.20 1.95
C GLY A 320 -7.36 -5.86 1.06
N GLY A 321 -7.95 -6.97 1.47
CA GLY A 321 -8.89 -7.71 0.64
C GLY A 321 -10.38 -7.49 0.94
N TYR A 322 -10.75 -6.62 1.89
CA TYR A 322 -12.13 -6.47 2.32
C TYR A 322 -12.78 -5.20 1.75
N LEU A 323 -13.80 -5.40 0.91
CA LEU A 323 -14.61 -4.32 0.37
C LEU A 323 -15.82 -4.10 1.29
N VAL A 324 -16.00 -2.87 1.74
CA VAL A 324 -17.11 -2.42 2.59
C VAL A 324 -18.08 -1.60 1.75
N ASP A 325 -19.36 -1.94 1.83
CA ASP A 325 -20.47 -1.24 1.23
C ASP A 325 -21.62 -1.13 2.23
N LYS A 326 -22.79 -0.63 1.79
CA LYS A 326 -23.98 -0.48 2.65
C LYS A 326 -24.47 -1.80 3.26
N ASP A 327 -24.19 -2.94 2.63
CA ASP A 327 -24.67 -4.25 3.11
C ASP A 327 -23.71 -4.82 4.19
N THR A 328 -22.46 -4.41 4.18
CA THR A 328 -21.38 -4.90 5.07
C THR A 328 -20.96 -3.89 6.14
N ILE A 329 -21.36 -2.62 6.04
CA ILE A 329 -21.00 -1.52 6.95
C ILE A 329 -21.37 -1.79 8.43
N GLY A 330 -22.41 -2.62 8.69
CA GLY A 330 -22.87 -2.94 10.04
C GLY A 330 -21.76 -3.49 10.92
N LEU A 331 -20.96 -4.44 10.40
CA LEU A 331 -19.82 -5.02 11.10
C LEU A 331 -18.75 -3.96 11.43
N ILE A 332 -18.48 -3.06 10.49
CA ILE A 332 -17.48 -2.01 10.70
C ILE A 332 -17.91 -1.07 11.84
N LYS A 333 -19.18 -0.65 11.84
CA LYS A 333 -19.74 0.22 12.88
C LYS A 333 -19.71 -0.43 14.27
N GLU A 334 -19.90 -1.74 14.34
CA GLU A 334 -19.82 -2.51 15.59
C GLU A 334 -18.38 -2.58 16.12
N LEU A 335 -17.40 -2.79 15.23
CA LEU A 335 -16.00 -3.04 15.60
C LEU A 335 -15.14 -1.76 15.73
N SER A 336 -15.52 -0.65 15.07
CA SER A 336 -14.76 0.60 15.11
C SER A 336 -14.61 1.17 16.54
N PRO A 337 -15.65 1.16 17.41
CA PRO A 337 -15.49 1.62 18.80
C PRO A 337 -14.49 0.78 19.62
N LEU A 338 -14.22 -0.44 19.19
CA LEU A 338 -13.23 -1.33 19.81
C LEU A 338 -11.81 -1.10 19.29
N MET A 339 -11.65 -0.19 18.33
CA MET A 339 -10.38 0.07 17.63
C MET A 339 -9.79 -1.20 16.97
N ILE A 340 -10.66 -2.01 16.38
CA ILE A 340 -10.25 -3.21 15.61
C ILE A 340 -10.50 -3.03 14.10
N ARG A 341 -11.21 -1.95 13.78
CA ARG A 341 -11.51 -1.53 12.40
C ARG A 341 -11.41 -0.02 12.27
#